data_a78e436d706e55b5948b7aae722a6056
#
_entry.id   a78e436d706e55b5948b7aae722a6056
#
_cell.length_a   1.000
_cell.length_b   1.000
_cell.length_c   1.000
_cell.angle_alpha   90.00
_cell.angle_beta   90.00
_cell.angle_gamma   90.00
#
_symmetry.space_group_name_H-M   'P 1'
#
loop_
_entity.id
_entity.type
_entity.pdbx_description
1 polymer ?
#
loop_
_entity_poly.entity_id
_entity_poly.type
_entity_poly.pdbx_seq_one_letter_code
_entity_poly.pdbx_strand_id
1 'polypeptide(L)'
;GVWDRSTGRVQRIRFPGNVVIGPAFMPDNKVAVALSNGKYPVIFLLNHVFQKERVLEQSNAINVSPTFDSTGTKMVFTSSRLGGPQIFLKDLNSGSISRVSKNGTYNTEANLSPDGTLVVYSRMTDYGHRIFVQDMLTGMERQVTFGPGSDEQPSFCADSYFIAFASTRNGGRGIYLTTRHGGDAKQV
;
A
#
# COMPACT_ATOMS: atom_id res chain seq x y z
N GLY A 1 -1.68 16.60 6.30
CA GLY A 1 -2.82 17.04 7.10
C GLY A 1 -3.96 16.02 7.07
N VAL A 2 -4.82 16.07 8.04
CA VAL A 2 -6.07 15.29 8.09
C VAL A 2 -7.22 16.25 7.86
N TRP A 3 -8.10 15.90 6.93
CA TRP A 3 -9.30 16.66 6.62
C TRP A 3 -10.51 16.05 7.34
N ASP A 4 -11.17 16.85 8.15
CA ASP A 4 -12.42 16.46 8.80
C ASP A 4 -13.61 16.82 7.89
N ARG A 5 -14.30 15.80 7.38
CA ARG A 5 -15.45 15.98 6.47
C ARG A 5 -16.63 16.67 7.13
N SER A 6 -16.83 16.50 8.44
CA SER A 6 -17.97 17.07 9.16
C SER A 6 -17.83 18.58 9.38
N THR A 7 -16.61 19.05 9.61
CA THR A 7 -16.30 20.45 9.89
C THR A 7 -15.66 21.20 8.73
N GLY A 8 -15.21 20.49 7.68
CA GLY A 8 -14.45 21.04 6.57
C GLY A 8 -13.04 21.51 6.96
N ARG A 9 -12.59 21.25 8.18
CA ARG A 9 -11.31 21.72 8.68
C ARG A 9 -10.18 20.78 8.33
N VAL A 10 -8.98 21.34 8.08
CA VAL A 10 -7.74 20.59 7.90
C VAL A 10 -6.86 20.77 9.12
N GLN A 11 -6.62 19.70 9.84
CA GLN A 11 -5.65 19.66 10.92
C GLN A 11 -4.27 19.28 10.37
N ARG A 12 -3.27 20.13 10.59
CA ARG A 12 -1.88 19.82 10.24
C ARG A 12 -1.18 19.12 11.40
N ILE A 13 -0.76 17.89 11.18
CA ILE A 13 0.02 17.10 12.14
C ILE A 13 1.50 17.23 11.75
N ARG A 14 2.34 17.54 12.72
CA ARG A 14 3.79 17.70 12.53
C ARG A 14 4.55 16.70 13.40
N PHE A 15 5.57 16.12 12.85
CA PHE A 15 6.54 15.28 13.55
C PHE A 15 7.93 15.93 13.36
N PRO A 16 8.34 16.85 14.27
CA PRO A 16 9.61 17.58 14.13
C PRO A 16 10.78 16.61 13.99
N GLY A 17 11.69 16.88 13.04
CA GLY A 17 12.83 16.03 12.76
C GLY A 17 12.55 14.72 12.04
N ASN A 18 11.29 14.51 11.59
CA ASN A 18 10.93 13.30 10.84
C ASN A 18 10.36 13.64 9.45
N VAL A 19 10.67 12.78 8.48
CA VAL A 19 9.96 12.71 7.20
C VAL A 19 8.78 11.77 7.36
N VAL A 20 7.59 12.19 6.95
CA VAL A 20 6.34 11.41 7.02
C VAL A 20 6.06 10.77 5.67
N ILE A 21 5.91 9.46 5.63
CA ILE A 21 5.73 8.69 4.40
C ILE A 21 4.50 7.78 4.53
N GLY A 22 3.65 7.76 3.49
CA GLY A 22 2.58 6.80 3.28
C GLY A 22 1.62 6.65 4.47
N PRO A 23 0.84 7.69 4.83
CA PRO A 23 -0.19 7.54 5.86
C PRO A 23 -1.31 6.63 5.36
N ALA A 24 -1.84 5.77 6.26
CA ALA A 24 -3.00 4.92 6.00
C ALA A 24 -3.94 4.91 7.20
N PHE A 25 -5.24 4.89 6.93
CA PHE A 25 -6.24 4.68 7.97
C PHE A 25 -6.37 3.21 8.32
N MET A 26 -6.56 2.94 9.60
CA MET A 26 -7.05 1.66 10.09
C MET A 26 -8.59 1.70 10.24
N PRO A 27 -9.26 0.54 10.31
CA PRO A 27 -10.71 0.48 10.45
C PRO A 27 -11.28 1.20 11.69
N ASP A 28 -10.48 1.32 12.76
CA ASP A 28 -10.82 2.05 14.00
C ASP A 28 -10.57 3.56 13.91
N ASN A 29 -10.37 4.10 12.70
CA ASN A 29 -10.02 5.49 12.41
C ASN A 29 -8.68 5.98 12.99
N LYS A 30 -7.86 5.10 13.51
CA LYS A 30 -6.46 5.42 13.80
C LYS A 30 -5.66 5.53 12.51
N VAL A 31 -4.52 6.18 12.58
CA VAL A 31 -3.64 6.41 11.43
C VAL A 31 -2.32 5.69 11.64
N ALA A 32 -1.92 4.86 10.69
CA ALA A 32 -0.56 4.39 10.61
C ALA A 32 0.27 5.29 9.70
N VAL A 33 1.54 5.46 10.04
CA VAL A 33 2.46 6.33 9.28
C VAL A 33 3.89 5.84 9.41
N ALA A 34 4.64 5.87 8.33
CA ALA A 34 6.07 5.65 8.39
C ALA A 34 6.79 6.97 8.68
N LEU A 35 7.63 6.99 9.72
CA LEU A 35 8.41 8.13 10.13
C LEU A 35 9.89 7.82 10.05
N SER A 36 10.66 8.69 9.39
CA SER A 36 12.13 8.58 9.29
C SER A 36 12.79 9.82 9.87
N ASN A 37 13.79 9.60 10.72
CA ASN A 37 14.66 10.62 11.32
C ASN A 37 16.07 10.62 10.72
N GLY A 38 16.22 10.23 9.45
CA GLY A 38 17.51 10.13 8.75
C GLY A 38 18.12 8.71 8.76
N LYS A 39 17.45 7.74 9.40
CA LYS A 39 17.75 6.31 9.32
C LYS A 39 16.61 5.57 8.61
N TYR A 40 16.42 4.33 8.98
CA TYR A 40 15.34 3.51 8.44
C TYR A 40 13.97 3.98 8.96
N PRO A 41 12.98 4.16 8.07
CA PRO A 41 11.62 4.49 8.47
C PRO A 41 11.01 3.40 9.37
N VAL A 42 10.32 3.83 10.41
CA VAL A 42 9.57 3.00 11.35
C VAL A 42 8.08 3.26 11.13
N ILE A 43 7.28 2.22 10.99
CA ILE A 43 5.82 2.34 10.87
C ILE A 43 5.23 2.41 12.27
N PHE A 44 4.59 3.55 12.59
CA PHE A 44 3.90 3.81 13.85
C PHE A 44 2.40 3.79 13.66
N LEU A 45 1.70 3.28 14.65
CA LEU A 45 0.29 3.59 14.89
C LEU A 45 0.22 4.89 15.68
N LEU A 46 -0.66 5.79 15.25
CA LEU A 46 -1.01 7.02 15.96
C LEU A 46 -2.36 6.84 16.63
N ASN A 47 -2.50 7.38 17.83
CA ASN A 47 -3.79 7.45 18.53
C ASN A 47 -4.71 8.52 17.90
N HIS A 48 -5.93 8.67 18.44
CA HIS A 48 -6.95 9.62 17.92
C HIS A 48 -6.58 11.10 18.02
N VAL A 49 -5.53 11.45 18.81
CA VAL A 49 -4.93 12.79 18.87
C VAL A 49 -3.61 12.88 18.10
N PHE A 50 -3.35 11.90 17.25
CA PHE A 50 -2.18 11.79 16.35
C PHE A 50 -0.81 11.76 17.04
N GLN A 51 -0.76 11.24 18.25
CA GLN A 51 0.49 10.93 18.95
C GLN A 51 0.91 9.48 18.68
N LYS A 52 2.22 9.20 18.71
CA LYS A 52 2.75 7.84 18.57
C LYS A 52 2.20 6.95 19.69
N GLU A 53 1.45 5.92 19.33
CA GLU A 53 0.87 4.94 20.26
C GLU A 53 1.75 3.70 20.37
N ARG A 54 2.06 3.06 19.24
CA ARG A 54 2.94 1.89 19.20
C ARG A 54 3.68 1.76 17.87
N VAL A 55 4.75 0.99 17.88
CA VAL A 55 5.45 0.55 16.67
C VAL A 55 4.69 -0.60 16.03
N LEU A 56 4.35 -0.48 14.75
CA LEU A 56 3.79 -1.56 13.95
C LEU A 56 4.87 -2.37 13.24
N GLU A 57 5.92 -1.69 12.73
CA GLU A 57 7.05 -2.36 12.10
C GLU A 57 8.33 -1.52 12.21
N GLN A 58 9.42 -2.21 12.59
CA GLN A 58 10.75 -1.65 12.66
C GLN A 58 11.79 -2.71 12.28
N SER A 59 12.75 -2.32 11.44
CA SER A 59 13.90 -3.15 11.08
C SER A 59 15.03 -2.27 10.55
N ASN A 60 16.20 -2.86 10.27
CA ASN A 60 17.31 -2.19 9.61
C ASN A 60 17.10 -2.09 8.09
N ALA A 61 15.89 -1.71 7.67
CA ALA A 61 15.49 -1.57 6.28
C ALA A 61 14.46 -0.45 6.14
N ILE A 62 14.24 0.03 4.92
CA ILE A 62 13.16 0.95 4.60
C ILE A 62 11.84 0.18 4.75
N ASN A 63 10.91 0.68 5.58
CA ASN A 63 9.57 0.14 5.75
C ASN A 63 8.57 1.28 5.57
N VAL A 64 7.75 1.23 4.52
CA VAL A 64 6.87 2.35 4.11
C VAL A 64 5.55 1.85 3.53
N SER A 65 4.62 2.80 3.33
CA SER A 65 3.34 2.59 2.63
C SER A 65 2.53 1.43 3.21
N PRO A 66 2.21 1.44 4.52
CA PRO A 66 1.34 0.43 5.10
C PRO A 66 -0.09 0.56 4.57
N THR A 67 -0.77 -0.57 4.38
CA THR A 67 -2.23 -0.64 4.20
C THR A 67 -2.80 -1.82 4.97
N PHE A 68 -4.09 -1.81 5.25
CA PHE A 68 -4.73 -2.75 6.18
C PHE A 68 -5.95 -3.42 5.54
N ASP A 69 -6.29 -4.61 6.01
CA ASP A 69 -7.59 -5.23 5.76
C ASP A 69 -8.71 -4.52 6.56
N SER A 70 -9.96 -4.86 6.28
CA SER A 70 -11.13 -4.24 6.95
C SER A 70 -11.22 -4.57 8.43
N THR A 71 -10.51 -5.58 8.92
CA THR A 71 -10.46 -5.94 10.34
C THR A 71 -9.33 -5.26 11.11
N GLY A 72 -8.35 -4.69 10.40
CA GLY A 72 -7.14 -4.13 11.01
C GLY A 72 -6.20 -5.17 11.63
N THR A 73 -6.36 -6.44 11.28
CA THR A 73 -5.50 -7.53 11.80
C THR A 73 -4.33 -7.84 10.90
N LYS A 74 -4.39 -7.46 9.63
CA LYS A 74 -3.33 -7.66 8.65
C LYS A 74 -2.85 -6.32 8.11
N MET A 75 -1.55 -6.19 7.96
CA MET A 75 -0.89 -5.03 7.35
C MET A 75 0.01 -5.50 6.22
N VAL A 76 -0.17 -4.94 5.01
CA VAL A 76 0.85 -5.04 3.96
C VAL A 76 1.66 -3.76 3.90
N PHE A 77 2.94 -3.88 3.55
CA PHE A 77 3.86 -2.75 3.48
C PHE A 77 5.00 -3.05 2.51
N THR A 78 5.65 -2.01 2.02
CA THR A 78 6.87 -2.11 1.23
C THR A 78 8.08 -2.12 2.14
N SER A 79 9.00 -3.09 1.93
CA SER A 79 10.26 -3.17 2.70
C SER A 79 11.45 -3.50 1.80
N SER A 80 12.60 -2.87 2.10
CA SER A 80 13.87 -3.15 1.42
C SER A 80 14.74 -4.21 2.12
N ARG A 81 14.18 -4.99 3.06
CA ARG A 81 14.93 -5.98 3.87
C ARG A 81 15.61 -7.10 3.09
N LEU A 82 15.26 -7.27 1.81
CA LEU A 82 15.88 -8.23 0.88
C LEU A 82 16.73 -7.56 -0.21
N GLY A 83 17.20 -6.32 0.04
CA GLY A 83 18.02 -5.54 -0.88
C GLY A 83 17.23 -4.52 -1.69
N GLY A 84 16.22 -4.93 -2.46
CA GLY A 84 15.28 -4.06 -3.18
C GLY A 84 13.91 -3.98 -2.51
N PRO A 85 13.05 -3.04 -2.95
CA PRO A 85 11.70 -2.91 -2.40
C PRO A 85 10.84 -4.12 -2.78
N GLN A 86 10.26 -4.75 -1.76
CA GLN A 86 9.38 -5.91 -1.86
C GLN A 86 8.16 -5.74 -0.97
N ILE A 87 7.09 -6.46 -1.27
CA ILE A 87 5.86 -6.42 -0.50
C ILE A 87 5.87 -7.52 0.57
N PHE A 88 5.55 -7.11 1.80
CA PHE A 88 5.44 -7.99 2.96
C PHE A 88 4.05 -7.86 3.58
N LEU A 89 3.55 -8.98 4.09
CA LEU A 89 2.38 -9.05 4.95
C LEU A 89 2.83 -9.28 6.39
N LYS A 90 2.26 -8.51 7.31
CA LYS A 90 2.38 -8.72 8.76
C LYS A 90 1.02 -9.01 9.35
N ASP A 91 0.91 -10.11 10.08
CA ASP A 91 -0.20 -10.36 10.99
C ASP A 91 0.05 -9.57 12.27
N LEU A 92 -0.85 -8.66 12.62
CA LEU A 92 -0.68 -7.75 13.76
C LEU A 92 -0.98 -8.39 15.11
N ASN A 93 -1.64 -9.55 15.12
CA ASN A 93 -1.92 -10.31 16.34
C ASN A 93 -0.73 -11.20 16.72
N SER A 94 -0.23 -11.99 15.78
CA SER A 94 0.91 -12.89 16.01
C SER A 94 2.27 -12.21 15.84
N GLY A 95 2.32 -11.09 15.14
CA GLY A 95 3.57 -10.41 14.76
C GLY A 95 4.32 -11.10 13.60
N SER A 96 3.80 -12.19 13.04
CA SER A 96 4.44 -12.93 11.94
C SER A 96 4.52 -12.09 10.68
N ILE A 97 5.63 -12.21 9.94
CA ILE A 97 5.89 -11.49 8.70
C ILE A 97 6.20 -12.49 7.60
N SER A 98 5.54 -12.34 6.46
CA SER A 98 5.79 -13.14 5.26
C SER A 98 5.97 -12.25 4.03
N ARG A 99 6.80 -12.70 3.07
CA ARG A 99 6.95 -12.01 1.78
C ARG A 99 5.75 -12.34 0.89
N VAL A 100 5.15 -11.31 0.31
CA VAL A 100 4.03 -11.40 -0.65
C VAL A 100 4.55 -11.47 -2.09
N SER A 101 5.31 -10.46 -2.53
CA SER A 101 5.84 -10.39 -3.90
C SER A 101 6.95 -11.43 -4.10
N LYS A 102 6.69 -12.47 -4.89
CA LYS A 102 7.64 -13.58 -5.12
C LYS A 102 8.60 -13.30 -6.27
N ASN A 103 8.14 -12.55 -7.28
CA ASN A 103 8.86 -12.25 -8.50
C ASN A 103 9.22 -10.77 -8.61
N GLY A 104 10.14 -10.45 -9.52
CA GLY A 104 10.63 -9.09 -9.77
C GLY A 104 11.54 -8.55 -8.66
N THR A 105 12.32 -7.54 -9.01
CA THR A 105 13.31 -6.93 -8.12
C THR A 105 12.79 -5.67 -7.45
N TYR A 106 11.72 -5.07 -7.99
CA TYR A 106 11.16 -3.80 -7.52
C TYR A 106 9.62 -3.88 -7.49
N ASN A 107 9.06 -4.04 -6.30
CA ASN A 107 7.63 -4.13 -6.02
C ASN A 107 7.27 -3.11 -4.93
N THR A 108 6.26 -2.27 -5.19
CA THR A 108 5.87 -1.15 -4.32
C THR A 108 4.37 -0.92 -4.30
N GLU A 109 3.93 0.00 -3.45
CA GLU A 109 2.57 0.56 -3.46
C GLU A 109 1.48 -0.51 -3.32
N ALA A 110 1.68 -1.42 -2.37
CA ALA A 110 0.72 -2.48 -2.14
C ALA A 110 -0.55 -1.99 -1.46
N ASN A 111 -1.68 -2.59 -1.83
CA ASN A 111 -2.95 -2.41 -1.16
C ASN A 111 -3.56 -3.79 -0.89
N LEU A 112 -4.05 -3.98 0.34
CA LEU A 112 -4.74 -5.20 0.77
C LEU A 112 -6.22 -5.10 0.42
N SER A 113 -6.81 -6.18 -0.12
CA SER A 113 -8.25 -6.22 -0.30
C SER A 113 -8.98 -6.11 1.04
N PRO A 114 -10.18 -5.51 1.10
CA PRO A 114 -10.96 -5.39 2.33
C PRO A 114 -11.17 -6.71 3.09
N ASP A 115 -11.32 -7.82 2.37
CA ASP A 115 -11.45 -9.16 2.95
C ASP A 115 -10.11 -9.81 3.39
N GLY A 116 -8.98 -9.15 3.10
CA GLY A 116 -7.65 -9.62 3.46
C GLY A 116 -7.17 -10.86 2.70
N THR A 117 -7.80 -11.21 1.56
CA THR A 117 -7.45 -12.40 0.78
C THR A 117 -6.54 -12.12 -0.41
N LEU A 118 -6.55 -10.89 -0.92
CA LEU A 118 -5.77 -10.46 -2.08
C LEU A 118 -4.86 -9.28 -1.74
N VAL A 119 -3.69 -9.23 -2.37
CA VAL A 119 -2.79 -8.07 -2.34
C VAL A 119 -2.57 -7.60 -3.77
N VAL A 120 -2.90 -6.35 -4.06
CA VAL A 120 -2.56 -5.69 -5.31
C VAL A 120 -1.32 -4.81 -5.11
N TYR A 121 -0.44 -4.73 -6.10
CA TYR A 121 0.78 -3.93 -6.00
C TYR A 121 1.35 -3.59 -7.39
N SER A 122 2.20 -2.57 -7.43
CA SER A 122 2.94 -2.15 -8.61
C SER A 122 4.29 -2.85 -8.66
N ARG A 123 4.62 -3.41 -9.83
CA ARG A 123 5.93 -4.01 -10.13
C ARG A 123 6.59 -3.30 -11.31
N MET A 124 7.85 -2.97 -11.16
CA MET A 124 8.68 -2.53 -12.28
C MET A 124 8.95 -3.70 -13.22
N THR A 125 8.67 -3.51 -14.49
CA THR A 125 8.96 -4.43 -15.60
C THR A 125 9.80 -3.72 -16.65
N ASP A 126 10.27 -4.44 -17.67
CA ASP A 126 11.00 -3.84 -18.80
C ASP A 126 10.17 -2.82 -19.60
N TYR A 127 8.84 -2.84 -19.43
CA TYR A 127 7.88 -1.98 -20.12
C TYR A 127 7.25 -0.91 -19.20
N GLY A 128 7.89 -0.59 -18.06
CA GLY A 128 7.36 0.29 -17.02
C GLY A 128 6.64 -0.46 -15.91
N HIS A 129 6.02 0.28 -15.02
CA HIS A 129 5.25 -0.34 -13.92
C HIS A 129 3.99 -1.03 -14.44
N ARG A 130 3.65 -2.17 -13.83
CA ARG A 130 2.41 -2.93 -14.08
C ARG A 130 1.78 -3.34 -12.76
N ILE A 131 0.46 -3.51 -12.77
CA ILE A 131 -0.29 -3.94 -11.60
C ILE A 131 -0.37 -5.46 -11.58
N PHE A 132 -0.06 -6.01 -10.40
CA PHE A 132 -0.12 -7.44 -10.09
C PHE A 132 -1.06 -7.69 -8.93
N VAL A 133 -1.75 -8.82 -8.95
CA VAL A 133 -2.57 -9.31 -7.85
C VAL A 133 -1.98 -10.64 -7.36
N GLN A 134 -1.75 -10.73 -6.06
CA GLN A 134 -1.36 -11.93 -5.35
C GLN A 134 -2.55 -12.46 -4.56
N ASP A 135 -2.96 -13.69 -4.82
CA ASP A 135 -3.90 -14.41 -4.00
C ASP A 135 -3.17 -15.04 -2.81
N MET A 136 -3.57 -14.66 -1.60
CA MET A 136 -2.90 -15.06 -0.36
C MET A 136 -3.26 -16.48 0.09
N LEU A 137 -4.38 -17.04 -0.40
CA LEU A 137 -4.83 -18.39 -0.09
C LEU A 137 -4.16 -19.42 -1.00
N THR A 138 -4.16 -19.15 -2.30
CA THR A 138 -3.61 -20.07 -3.30
C THR A 138 -2.11 -19.85 -3.59
N GLY A 139 -1.60 -18.66 -3.25
CA GLY A 139 -0.26 -18.24 -3.61
C GLY A 139 -0.07 -17.92 -5.09
N MET A 140 -1.16 -17.81 -5.86
CA MET A 140 -1.11 -17.45 -7.28
C MET A 140 -0.91 -15.95 -7.46
N GLU A 141 0.04 -15.59 -8.33
CA GLU A 141 0.29 -14.21 -8.75
C GLU A 141 -0.17 -14.02 -10.19
N ARG A 142 -0.79 -12.87 -10.45
CA ARG A 142 -1.31 -12.52 -11.78
C ARG A 142 -1.00 -11.06 -12.12
N GLN A 143 -0.49 -10.82 -13.32
CA GLN A 143 -0.47 -9.48 -13.90
C GLN A 143 -1.88 -9.13 -14.39
N VAL A 144 -2.39 -7.94 -14.05
CA VAL A 144 -3.76 -7.50 -14.38
C VAL A 144 -3.81 -6.28 -15.29
N THR A 145 -2.67 -5.61 -15.53
CA THR A 145 -2.58 -4.50 -16.48
C THR A 145 -1.51 -4.73 -17.53
N PHE A 146 -1.80 -4.29 -18.77
CA PHE A 146 -0.97 -4.45 -19.96
C PHE A 146 -1.05 -3.17 -20.80
N GLY A 147 -0.23 -3.09 -21.86
CA GLY A 147 -0.25 -2.02 -22.82
C GLY A 147 0.82 -0.93 -22.58
N PRO A 148 0.69 0.24 -23.20
CA PRO A 148 1.68 1.32 -23.11
C PRO A 148 1.65 2.06 -21.78
N GLY A 149 2.68 2.85 -21.50
CA GLY A 149 2.78 3.70 -20.30
C GLY A 149 3.17 2.93 -19.05
N SER A 150 2.90 3.54 -17.90
CA SER A 150 3.20 3.01 -16.58
C SER A 150 1.93 2.98 -15.75
N ASP A 151 1.71 1.92 -14.99
CA ASP A 151 0.54 1.70 -14.13
C ASP A 151 0.99 1.60 -12.67
N GLU A 152 0.52 2.50 -11.82
CA GLU A 152 1.02 2.71 -10.45
C GLU A 152 -0.10 2.95 -9.45
N GLN A 153 0.20 2.88 -8.16
CA GLN A 153 -0.67 3.26 -7.05
C GLN A 153 -2.03 2.53 -7.07
N PRO A 154 -2.05 1.19 -7.18
CA PRO A 154 -3.29 0.46 -7.20
C PRO A 154 -4.00 0.49 -5.85
N SER A 155 -5.33 0.49 -5.89
CA SER A 155 -6.19 0.37 -4.72
C SER A 155 -7.40 -0.48 -5.03
N PHE A 156 -7.74 -1.43 -4.16
CA PHE A 156 -9.01 -2.15 -4.26
C PHE A 156 -10.18 -1.24 -3.96
N CYS A 157 -11.27 -1.42 -4.71
CA CYS A 157 -12.58 -0.93 -4.31
C CYS A 157 -13.14 -1.76 -3.14
N ALA A 158 -14.18 -1.25 -2.49
CA ALA A 158 -14.78 -1.88 -1.30
C ALA A 158 -15.32 -3.30 -1.54
N ASP A 159 -15.60 -3.65 -2.79
CA ASP A 159 -16.10 -4.97 -3.22
C ASP A 159 -14.99 -6.02 -3.41
N SER A 160 -13.71 -5.67 -3.22
CA SER A 160 -12.54 -6.52 -3.49
C SER A 160 -12.47 -7.06 -4.94
N TYR A 161 -13.24 -6.47 -5.86
CA TYR A 161 -13.31 -6.91 -7.26
C TYR A 161 -12.67 -5.91 -8.22
N PHE A 162 -13.04 -4.63 -8.12
CA PHE A 162 -12.44 -3.58 -8.93
C PHE A 162 -11.15 -3.04 -8.29
N ILE A 163 -10.23 -2.63 -9.18
CA ILE A 163 -8.95 -2.01 -8.82
C ILE A 163 -8.86 -0.68 -9.56
N ALA A 164 -8.74 0.41 -8.79
CA ALA A 164 -8.39 1.72 -9.30
C ALA A 164 -6.87 1.88 -9.32
N PHE A 165 -6.31 2.53 -10.33
CA PHE A 165 -4.87 2.78 -10.42
C PHE A 165 -4.57 4.02 -11.27
N ALA A 166 -3.41 4.63 -11.05
CA ALA A 166 -2.91 5.70 -11.89
C ALA A 166 -2.20 5.12 -13.11
N SER A 167 -2.41 5.70 -14.30
CA SER A 167 -1.77 5.25 -15.53
C SER A 167 -1.40 6.41 -16.44
N THR A 168 -0.32 6.23 -17.22
CA THR A 168 0.13 7.15 -18.26
C THR A 168 -0.15 6.64 -19.67
N ARG A 169 -0.97 5.60 -19.82
CA ARG A 169 -1.23 4.88 -21.10
C ARG A 169 -1.74 5.74 -22.26
N ASN A 170 -2.43 6.84 -21.96
CA ASN A 170 -2.97 7.77 -22.97
C ASN A 170 -2.13 9.06 -23.10
N GLY A 171 -0.83 9.02 -22.78
CA GLY A 171 0.09 10.16 -22.91
C GLY A 171 0.04 11.16 -21.75
N GLY A 172 -0.95 11.08 -20.86
CA GLY A 172 -1.09 11.87 -19.65
C GLY A 172 -1.43 11.01 -18.46
N ARG A 173 -1.21 11.51 -17.23
CA ARG A 173 -1.58 10.78 -16.01
C ARG A 173 -3.09 10.84 -15.79
N GLY A 174 -3.72 9.69 -15.69
CA GLY A 174 -5.16 9.54 -15.44
C GLY A 174 -5.44 8.41 -14.46
N ILE A 175 -6.67 8.36 -13.95
CA ILE A 175 -7.15 7.25 -13.10
C ILE A 175 -7.93 6.27 -13.98
N TYR A 176 -7.67 5.00 -13.77
CA TYR A 176 -8.26 3.88 -14.52
C TYR A 176 -8.82 2.83 -13.57
N LEU A 177 -9.80 2.09 -14.06
CA LEU A 177 -10.35 0.91 -13.39
C LEU A 177 -10.09 -0.34 -14.22
N THR A 178 -9.72 -1.42 -13.55
CA THR A 178 -9.70 -2.79 -14.08
C THR A 178 -10.30 -3.73 -13.04
N THR A 179 -10.34 -5.04 -13.33
CA THR A 179 -10.81 -6.04 -12.36
C THR A 179 -9.62 -6.78 -11.74
N ARG A 180 -9.84 -7.46 -10.61
CA ARG A 180 -8.85 -8.35 -9.99
C ARG A 180 -8.39 -9.50 -10.90
N HIS A 181 -9.13 -9.76 -11.97
CA HIS A 181 -8.79 -10.78 -12.98
C HIS A 181 -8.08 -10.19 -14.20
N GLY A 182 -7.95 -8.86 -14.28
CA GLY A 182 -7.49 -8.13 -15.44
C GLY A 182 -8.65 -7.77 -16.38
N GLY A 183 -8.32 -7.48 -17.62
CA GLY A 183 -9.24 -7.01 -18.66
C GLY A 183 -8.93 -5.58 -19.11
N ASP A 184 -9.77 -5.03 -19.97
CA ASP A 184 -9.57 -3.68 -20.50
C ASP A 184 -9.72 -2.64 -19.39
N ALA A 185 -8.66 -1.86 -19.22
CA ALA A 185 -8.66 -0.76 -18.26
C ALA A 185 -9.45 0.43 -18.82
N LYS A 186 -10.42 0.90 -18.07
CA LYS A 186 -11.26 2.05 -18.45
C LYS A 186 -10.86 3.27 -17.64
N GLN A 187 -10.67 4.40 -18.32
CA GLN A 187 -10.45 5.69 -17.65
C GLN A 187 -11.73 6.18 -16.98
N VAL A 188 -11.62 6.76 -15.79
CA VAL A 188 -12.71 7.35 -15.01
C VAL A 188 -12.54 8.85 -14.87
#